data_79359e2a51924766602079f03c0927a4
#
_entry.id   79359e2a51924766602079f03c0927a4
#
_cell.length_a   1.000
_cell.length_b   1.000
_cell.length_c   1.000
_cell.angle_alpha   90.00
_cell.angle_beta   90.00
_cell.angle_gamma   90.00
#
_symmetry.space_group_name_H-M   'P 1'
#
loop_
_entity.id
_entity.type
_entity.pdbx_description
1 polymer ?
#
loop_
_entity_poly.entity_id
_entity_poly.type
_entity_poly.pdbx_seq_one_letter_code
_entity_poly.pdbx_strand_id
1 'polypeptide(L)'
;GSEMCIRDRGISVVLCVLYVLARVRILIPEKKHLAVGSHLYWELFSQSISMGLMSSIVSAGSVVLQYGINGLGTLTIAGHTAARKLFAFTDMPLISMANAGSTFVSQNRGANQPDRVRRGMRQMYLYSVVVMVAAVVLMSFGAEWMVQLISGSTEPIVLENGARYLLWNAPFYAVLGVLLCTRYALQSLGQKVLPLFSSVIELVGKVIFVLVFIPKFQYNAVILCEPIIWCFMTAYLVAVYLHEPFVFPKK
;
A
#
# COMPACT_ATOMS: atom_id res chain seq x y z
N GLY A 1 -7.17 20.40 -11.20
CA GLY A 1 -7.34 19.03 -10.67
C GLY A 1 -7.29 18.93 -9.16
N SER A 2 -6.38 19.63 -8.48
CA SER A 2 -6.25 19.58 -7.01
C SER A 2 -7.41 20.28 -6.28
N GLU A 3 -7.94 21.35 -6.82
CA GLU A 3 -9.05 22.10 -6.20
C GLU A 3 -10.37 21.33 -6.21
N MET A 4 -10.67 20.58 -7.27
CA MET A 4 -11.84 19.70 -7.31
C MET A 4 -11.74 18.60 -6.24
N CYS A 5 -10.56 18.01 -6.05
CA CYS A 5 -10.33 16.99 -5.03
C CYS A 5 -10.57 17.50 -3.59
N ILE A 6 -10.21 18.75 -3.30
CA ILE A 6 -10.43 19.38 -1.99
C ILE A 6 -11.92 19.63 -1.76
N ARG A 7 -12.63 20.14 -2.77
CA ARG A 7 -14.08 20.36 -2.73
C ARG A 7 -14.86 19.07 -2.49
N ASP A 8 -14.55 18.02 -3.25
CA ASP A 8 -15.24 16.72 -3.15
C ASP A 8 -15.01 16.07 -1.78
N ARG A 9 -13.79 16.17 -1.25
CA ARG A 9 -13.49 15.70 0.11
C ARG A 9 -14.22 16.52 1.17
N GLY A 10 -14.31 17.84 1.00
CA GLY A 10 -15.09 18.70 1.91
C GLY A 10 -16.57 18.33 1.95
N ILE A 11 -17.19 18.12 0.79
CA ILE A 11 -18.60 17.68 0.68
C ILE A 11 -18.77 16.30 1.33
N SER A 12 -17.87 15.35 1.06
CA SER A 12 -17.92 14.02 1.65
C SER A 12 -17.82 14.05 3.17
N VAL A 13 -16.94 14.89 3.73
CA VAL A 13 -16.79 15.05 5.18
C VAL A 13 -18.09 15.60 5.78
N VAL A 14 -18.66 16.66 5.20
CA VAL A 14 -19.91 17.26 5.67
C VAL A 14 -21.05 16.24 5.65
N LEU A 15 -21.20 15.48 4.56
CA LEU A 15 -22.23 14.45 4.46
C LEU A 15 -22.03 13.32 5.47
N CYS A 16 -20.79 12.89 5.71
CA CYS A 16 -20.47 11.90 6.74
C CYS A 16 -20.81 12.40 8.14
N VAL A 17 -20.45 13.65 8.47
CA VAL A 17 -20.77 14.26 9.77
C VAL A 17 -22.29 14.35 9.96
N LEU A 18 -23.02 14.83 8.96
CA LEU A 18 -24.49 14.92 9.01
C LEU A 18 -25.13 13.54 9.19
N TYR A 19 -24.61 12.53 8.49
CA TYR A 19 -25.09 11.14 8.63
C TYR A 19 -24.85 10.60 10.04
N VAL A 20 -23.64 10.79 10.59
CA VAL A 20 -23.28 10.38 11.95
C VAL A 20 -24.20 11.05 12.98
N LEU A 21 -24.39 12.37 12.87
CA LEU A 21 -25.27 13.13 13.78
C LEU A 21 -26.73 12.66 13.70
N ALA A 22 -27.20 12.30 12.51
CA ALA A 22 -28.59 11.88 12.29
C ALA A 22 -28.86 10.42 12.64
N ARG A 23 -27.91 9.51 12.38
CA ARG A 23 -28.14 8.07 12.42
C ARG A 23 -27.26 7.29 13.41
N VAL A 24 -26.10 7.79 13.78
CA VAL A 24 -25.12 7.04 14.58
C VAL A 24 -24.80 7.78 15.88
N ARG A 25 -25.82 7.93 16.72
CA ARG A 25 -25.70 8.69 17.99
C ARG A 25 -24.62 8.19 18.93
N ILE A 26 -24.25 6.92 18.87
CA ILE A 26 -23.18 6.33 19.70
C ILE A 26 -21.79 6.95 19.44
N LEU A 27 -21.59 7.55 18.26
CA LEU A 27 -20.32 8.20 17.90
C LEU A 27 -20.30 9.68 18.30
N ILE A 28 -21.39 10.24 18.83
CA ILE A 28 -21.43 11.63 19.25
C ILE A 28 -20.74 11.75 20.62
N PRO A 29 -19.62 12.48 20.72
CA PRO A 29 -18.89 12.59 21.98
C PRO A 29 -19.71 13.43 22.98
N GLU A 30 -19.92 12.89 24.19
CA GLU A 30 -20.43 13.66 25.33
C GLU A 30 -19.29 14.43 25.99
N LYS A 31 -19.60 15.48 26.74
CA LYS A 31 -18.59 16.29 27.45
C LYS A 31 -17.66 15.45 28.34
N LYS A 32 -18.17 14.38 28.95
CA LYS A 32 -17.38 13.43 29.75
C LYS A 32 -16.32 12.67 28.96
N HIS A 33 -16.54 12.50 27.64
CA HIS A 33 -15.59 11.81 26.75
C HIS A 33 -14.44 12.71 26.31
N LEU A 34 -14.53 14.03 26.55
CA LEU A 34 -13.46 14.99 26.28
C LEU A 34 -12.40 15.03 27.39
N ALA A 35 -12.74 14.54 28.59
CA ALA A 35 -11.81 14.43 29.71
C ALA A 35 -11.03 13.12 29.64
N VAL A 36 -10.20 12.97 28.63
CA VAL A 36 -9.36 11.76 28.43
C VAL A 36 -8.01 11.97 29.08
N GLY A 37 -7.47 10.92 29.71
CA GLY A 37 -6.14 10.96 30.32
C GLY A 37 -5.03 11.24 29.30
N SER A 38 -4.00 11.99 29.70
CA SER A 38 -2.87 12.38 28.83
C SER A 38 -2.17 11.19 28.15
N HIS A 39 -2.21 10.00 28.79
CA HIS A 39 -1.65 8.78 28.24
C HIS A 39 -2.27 8.38 26.88
N LEU A 40 -3.61 8.48 26.74
CA LEU A 40 -4.28 8.12 25.51
C LEU A 40 -3.95 9.13 24.37
N TYR A 41 -3.86 10.43 24.70
CA TYR A 41 -3.42 11.44 23.74
C TYR A 41 -2.00 11.15 23.24
N TRP A 42 -1.09 10.79 24.14
CA TRP A 42 0.29 10.46 23.77
C TRP A 42 0.37 9.18 22.92
N GLU A 43 -0.45 8.19 23.24
CA GLU A 43 -0.52 6.95 22.47
C GLU A 43 -1.01 7.21 21.04
N LEU A 44 -2.12 7.95 20.87
CA LEU A 44 -2.67 8.33 19.56
C LEU A 44 -1.70 9.21 18.76
N PHE A 45 -1.08 10.18 19.41
CA PHE A 45 -0.10 11.07 18.79
C PHE A 45 1.13 10.31 18.28
N SER A 46 1.68 9.43 19.10
CA SER A 46 2.81 8.58 18.74
C SER A 46 2.49 7.64 17.57
N GLN A 47 1.27 7.07 17.55
CA GLN A 47 0.81 6.24 16.44
C GLN A 47 0.67 7.07 15.15
N SER A 48 0.09 8.24 15.25
CA SER A 48 -0.11 9.15 14.10
C SER A 48 1.22 9.62 13.51
N ILE A 49 2.21 9.98 14.35
CA ILE A 49 3.56 10.32 13.89
C ILE A 49 4.21 9.15 13.16
N SER A 50 4.14 7.95 13.73
CA SER A 50 4.72 6.76 13.08
C SER A 50 4.11 6.51 11.70
N MET A 51 2.78 6.61 11.57
CA MET A 51 2.10 6.45 10.27
C MET A 51 2.45 7.57 9.29
N GLY A 52 2.54 8.81 9.77
CA GLY A 52 2.96 9.96 8.97
C GLY A 52 4.39 9.84 8.46
N LEU A 53 5.32 9.44 9.32
CA LEU A 53 6.72 9.18 8.95
C LEU A 53 6.82 8.05 7.92
N MET A 54 6.08 6.95 8.12
CA MET A 54 6.03 5.85 7.16
C MET A 54 5.58 6.33 5.77
N SER A 55 4.50 7.10 5.70
CA SER A 55 4.00 7.66 4.43
C SER A 55 4.99 8.62 3.79
N SER A 56 5.67 9.45 4.59
CA SER A 56 6.70 10.38 4.12
C SER A 56 7.90 9.64 3.54
N ILE A 57 8.37 8.58 4.19
CA ILE A 57 9.49 7.75 3.73
C ILE A 57 9.14 7.06 2.40
N VAL A 58 7.93 6.49 2.29
CA VAL A 58 7.45 5.87 1.03
C VAL A 58 7.38 6.91 -0.09
N SER A 59 6.86 8.10 0.19
CA SER A 59 6.79 9.20 -0.78
C SER A 59 8.18 9.66 -1.22
N ALA A 60 9.12 9.81 -0.29
CA ALA A 60 10.52 10.14 -0.60
C ALA A 60 11.15 9.06 -1.51
N GLY A 61 10.92 7.78 -1.21
CA GLY A 61 11.35 6.67 -2.07
C GLY A 61 10.80 6.75 -3.49
N SER A 62 9.53 7.16 -3.62
CA SER A 62 8.90 7.34 -4.94
C SER A 62 9.51 8.50 -5.73
N VAL A 63 9.86 9.60 -5.07
CA VAL A 63 10.59 10.74 -5.69
C VAL A 63 11.98 10.32 -6.15
N VAL A 64 12.71 9.56 -5.32
CA VAL A 64 14.04 9.04 -5.67
C VAL A 64 13.95 8.13 -6.91
N LEU A 65 13.00 7.21 -6.95
CA LEU A 65 12.82 6.33 -8.10
C LEU A 65 12.45 7.14 -9.37
N GLN A 66 11.55 8.12 -9.23
CA GLN A 66 11.17 9.00 -10.35
C GLN A 66 12.36 9.77 -10.91
N TYR A 67 13.26 10.24 -10.04
CA TYR A 67 14.52 10.89 -10.48
C TYR A 67 15.34 9.95 -11.37
N GLY A 68 15.50 8.67 -10.95
CA GLY A 68 16.20 7.68 -11.76
C GLY A 68 15.55 7.41 -13.12
N ILE A 69 14.21 7.38 -13.16
CA ILE A 69 13.42 7.15 -14.38
C ILE A 69 13.54 8.34 -15.35
N ASN A 70 13.60 9.57 -14.84
CA ASN A 70 13.70 10.77 -15.66
C ASN A 70 14.96 10.80 -16.55
N GLY A 71 16.01 10.08 -16.17
CA GLY A 71 17.23 9.91 -16.97
C GLY A 71 17.10 8.94 -18.16
N LEU A 72 15.97 8.20 -18.29
CA LEU A 72 15.79 7.13 -19.30
C LEU A 72 15.10 7.59 -20.59
N GLY A 73 14.81 8.87 -20.74
CA GLY A 73 14.19 9.45 -21.94
C GLY A 73 12.66 9.55 -21.87
N THR A 74 12.13 10.48 -22.65
CA THR A 74 10.71 10.91 -22.60
C THR A 74 9.71 9.81 -22.94
N LEU A 75 10.01 8.96 -23.92
CA LEU A 75 9.13 7.85 -24.32
C LEU A 75 9.04 6.78 -23.23
N THR A 76 10.16 6.47 -22.57
CA THR A 76 10.18 5.54 -21.42
C THR A 76 9.38 6.09 -20.25
N ILE A 77 9.52 7.39 -19.96
CA ILE A 77 8.75 8.06 -18.91
C ILE A 77 7.25 8.00 -19.23
N ALA A 78 6.84 8.23 -20.47
CA ALA A 78 5.45 8.18 -20.88
C ALA A 78 4.84 6.79 -20.66
N GLY A 79 5.52 5.73 -21.13
CA GLY A 79 5.08 4.34 -20.93
C GLY A 79 5.00 3.95 -19.46
N HIS A 80 6.03 4.31 -18.68
CA HIS A 80 6.05 4.05 -17.24
C HIS A 80 4.92 4.79 -16.51
N THR A 81 4.67 6.05 -16.86
CA THR A 81 3.60 6.86 -16.23
C THR A 81 2.22 6.27 -16.50
N ALA A 82 1.97 5.80 -17.72
CA ALA A 82 0.73 5.12 -18.07
C ALA A 82 0.57 3.81 -17.27
N ALA A 83 1.64 3.01 -17.21
CA ALA A 83 1.67 1.78 -16.43
C ALA A 83 1.44 2.01 -14.94
N ARG A 84 2.02 3.07 -14.36
CA ARG A 84 1.81 3.45 -12.95
C ARG A 84 0.36 3.84 -12.65
N LYS A 85 -0.32 4.51 -13.58
CA LYS A 85 -1.76 4.82 -13.43
C LYS A 85 -2.60 3.54 -13.44
N LEU A 86 -2.29 2.59 -14.33
CA LEU A 86 -2.96 1.29 -14.37
C LEU A 86 -2.67 0.45 -13.12
N PHE A 87 -1.43 0.46 -12.66
CA PHE A 87 -1.03 -0.16 -11.41
C PHE A 87 -1.85 0.39 -10.24
N ALA A 88 -1.93 1.72 -10.11
CA ALA A 88 -2.69 2.37 -9.03
C ALA A 88 -4.19 2.01 -9.06
N PHE A 89 -4.75 1.68 -10.22
CA PHE A 89 -6.11 1.17 -10.34
C PHE A 89 -6.22 -0.30 -9.93
N THR A 90 -5.26 -1.13 -10.34
CA THR A 90 -5.27 -2.57 -10.07
C THR A 90 -4.85 -2.95 -8.64
N ASP A 91 -4.17 -2.08 -7.90
CA ASP A 91 -3.83 -2.32 -6.50
C ASP A 91 -4.94 -1.88 -5.52
N MET A 92 -5.96 -1.12 -5.98
CA MET A 92 -7.08 -0.70 -5.13
C MET A 92 -7.80 -1.83 -4.38
N PRO A 93 -8.08 -3.01 -4.99
CA PRO A 93 -8.65 -4.14 -4.27
C PRO A 93 -7.76 -4.60 -3.10
N LEU A 94 -6.43 -4.61 -3.27
CA LEU A 94 -5.49 -5.01 -2.23
C LEU A 94 -5.46 -4.00 -1.08
N ILE A 95 -5.44 -2.70 -1.40
CA ILE A 95 -5.51 -1.62 -0.42
C ILE A 95 -6.83 -1.68 0.35
N SER A 96 -7.95 -1.85 -0.34
CA SER A 96 -9.28 -1.94 0.28
C SER A 96 -9.37 -3.13 1.24
N MET A 97 -8.84 -4.27 0.83
CA MET A 97 -8.78 -5.47 1.65
C MET A 97 -7.87 -5.27 2.87
N ALA A 98 -6.72 -4.62 2.73
CA ALA A 98 -5.83 -4.32 3.85
C ALA A 98 -6.50 -3.37 4.86
N ASN A 99 -7.24 -2.36 4.41
CA ASN A 99 -8.02 -1.46 5.27
C ASN A 99 -9.15 -2.19 6.01
N ALA A 100 -9.92 -3.04 5.33
CA ALA A 100 -10.93 -3.88 5.95
C ALA A 100 -10.32 -4.84 6.98
N GLY A 101 -9.17 -5.42 6.64
CA GLY A 101 -8.38 -6.28 7.51
C GLY A 101 -7.88 -5.56 8.76
N SER A 102 -7.43 -4.32 8.63
CA SER A 102 -7.05 -3.47 9.76
C SER A 102 -8.18 -3.32 10.78
N THR A 103 -9.39 -3.00 10.30
CA THR A 103 -10.58 -2.91 11.14
C THR A 103 -10.92 -4.25 11.80
N PHE A 104 -10.90 -5.34 11.03
CA PHE A 104 -11.15 -6.68 11.53
C PHE A 104 -10.16 -7.08 12.63
N VAL A 105 -8.86 -6.84 12.41
CA VAL A 105 -7.81 -7.16 13.38
C VAL A 105 -7.97 -6.33 14.65
N SER A 106 -8.22 -5.02 14.54
CA SER A 106 -8.45 -4.13 15.69
C SER A 106 -9.63 -4.58 16.56
N GLN A 107 -10.76 -4.92 15.94
CA GLN A 107 -11.95 -5.40 16.65
C GLN A 107 -11.69 -6.73 17.36
N ASN A 108 -11.02 -7.68 16.71
CA ASN A 108 -10.73 -8.97 17.30
C ASN A 108 -9.62 -8.90 18.37
N ARG A 109 -8.70 -7.93 18.26
CA ARG A 109 -7.75 -7.62 19.34
C ARG A 109 -8.49 -7.10 20.56
N GLY A 110 -9.41 -6.15 20.41
CA GLY A 110 -10.22 -5.62 21.50
C GLY A 110 -11.11 -6.69 22.15
N ALA A 111 -11.58 -7.66 21.37
CA ALA A 111 -12.35 -8.81 21.86
C ALA A 111 -11.48 -9.97 22.40
N ASN A 112 -10.15 -9.83 22.41
CA ASN A 112 -9.19 -10.85 22.82
C ASN A 112 -9.35 -12.19 22.08
N GLN A 113 -9.51 -12.14 20.75
CA GLN A 113 -9.77 -13.28 19.87
C GLN A 113 -8.62 -13.54 18.87
N PRO A 114 -7.43 -14.03 19.32
CA PRO A 114 -6.27 -14.22 18.44
C PRO A 114 -6.49 -15.26 17.35
N ASP A 115 -7.28 -16.32 17.63
CA ASP A 115 -7.61 -17.34 16.62
C ASP A 115 -8.40 -16.78 15.45
N ARG A 116 -9.29 -15.84 15.69
CA ARG A 116 -10.02 -15.16 14.64
C ARG A 116 -9.09 -14.28 13.81
N VAL A 117 -8.16 -13.59 14.43
CA VAL A 117 -7.13 -12.81 13.71
C VAL A 117 -6.33 -13.71 12.78
N ARG A 118 -5.84 -14.86 13.26
CA ARG A 118 -5.08 -15.82 12.42
C ARG A 118 -5.89 -16.31 11.20
N ARG A 119 -7.15 -16.69 11.44
CA ARG A 119 -8.02 -17.16 10.34
C ARG A 119 -8.30 -16.05 9.33
N GLY A 120 -8.61 -14.83 9.80
CA GLY A 120 -8.85 -13.69 8.93
C GLY A 120 -7.62 -13.32 8.10
N MET A 121 -6.43 -13.28 8.71
CA MET A 121 -5.19 -13.02 7.98
C MET A 121 -4.92 -14.08 6.90
N ARG A 122 -5.13 -15.36 7.22
CA ARG A 122 -5.00 -16.44 6.21
C ARG A 122 -5.95 -16.24 5.03
N GLN A 123 -7.20 -15.84 5.29
CA GLN A 123 -8.17 -15.56 4.22
C GLN A 123 -7.72 -14.36 3.37
N MET A 124 -7.25 -13.28 3.98
CA MET A 124 -6.73 -12.11 3.26
C MET A 124 -5.54 -12.47 2.36
N TYR A 125 -4.62 -13.33 2.83
CA TYR A 125 -3.51 -13.81 2.00
C TYR A 125 -4.02 -14.63 0.80
N LEU A 126 -5.03 -15.48 1.01
CA LEU A 126 -5.64 -16.23 -0.09
C LEU A 126 -6.31 -15.30 -1.11
N TYR A 127 -7.04 -14.29 -0.65
CA TYR A 127 -7.63 -13.28 -1.55
C TYR A 127 -6.58 -12.49 -2.33
N SER A 128 -5.41 -12.24 -1.74
CA SER A 128 -4.28 -11.61 -2.46
C SER A 128 -3.82 -12.47 -3.64
N VAL A 129 -3.82 -13.80 -3.49
CA VAL A 129 -3.52 -14.72 -4.60
C VAL A 129 -4.61 -14.66 -5.68
N VAL A 130 -5.88 -14.60 -5.29
CA VAL A 130 -6.99 -14.47 -6.25
C VAL A 130 -6.87 -13.17 -7.06
N VAL A 131 -6.58 -12.05 -6.39
CA VAL A 131 -6.36 -10.76 -7.06
C VAL A 131 -5.16 -10.82 -7.99
N MET A 132 -4.07 -11.47 -7.57
CA MET A 132 -2.90 -11.69 -8.43
C MET A 132 -3.26 -12.48 -9.70
N VAL A 133 -3.97 -13.60 -9.57
CA VAL A 133 -4.39 -14.40 -10.74
C VAL A 133 -5.25 -13.58 -11.69
N ALA A 134 -6.22 -12.83 -11.16
CA ALA A 134 -7.06 -11.95 -11.96
C ALA A 134 -6.25 -10.86 -12.68
N ALA A 135 -5.29 -10.24 -11.99
CA ALA A 135 -4.40 -9.23 -12.57
C ALA A 135 -3.49 -9.82 -13.65
N VAL A 136 -2.89 -10.99 -13.42
CA VAL A 136 -2.06 -11.66 -14.43
C VAL A 136 -2.86 -11.96 -15.69
N VAL A 137 -4.06 -12.53 -15.54
CA VAL A 137 -4.95 -12.80 -16.68
C VAL A 137 -5.30 -11.52 -17.43
N LEU A 138 -5.74 -10.48 -16.71
CA LEU A 138 -6.09 -9.19 -17.31
C LEU A 138 -4.92 -8.56 -18.06
N MET A 139 -3.72 -8.55 -17.47
CA MET A 139 -2.54 -7.96 -18.08
C MET A 139 -2.01 -8.80 -19.25
N SER A 140 -2.09 -10.13 -19.19
CA SER A 140 -1.62 -11.01 -20.28
C SER A 140 -2.38 -10.78 -21.59
N PHE A 141 -3.66 -10.42 -21.52
CA PHE A 141 -4.48 -10.22 -22.71
C PHE A 141 -4.66 -8.74 -23.09
N GLY A 142 -4.43 -7.80 -22.18
CA GLY A 142 -4.83 -6.42 -22.40
C GLY A 142 -3.78 -5.36 -22.06
N ALA A 143 -2.55 -5.71 -21.65
CA ALA A 143 -1.60 -4.72 -21.14
C ALA A 143 -1.29 -3.61 -22.15
N GLU A 144 -0.98 -3.94 -23.41
CA GLU A 144 -0.66 -2.96 -24.45
C GLU A 144 -1.86 -2.05 -24.75
N TRP A 145 -3.04 -2.67 -24.94
CA TRP A 145 -4.28 -1.93 -25.19
C TRP A 145 -4.62 -0.97 -24.04
N MET A 146 -4.46 -1.41 -22.79
CA MET A 146 -4.70 -0.56 -21.62
C MET A 146 -3.67 0.57 -21.52
N VAL A 147 -2.40 0.31 -21.82
CA VAL A 147 -1.35 1.34 -21.86
C VAL A 147 -1.66 2.35 -22.97
N GLN A 148 -2.08 1.90 -24.15
CA GLN A 148 -2.50 2.77 -25.24
C GLN A 148 -3.68 3.67 -24.85
N LEU A 149 -4.69 3.10 -24.20
CA LEU A 149 -5.87 3.85 -23.74
C LEU A 149 -5.50 4.96 -22.75
N ILE A 150 -4.58 4.70 -21.84
CA ILE A 150 -4.17 5.65 -20.79
C ILE A 150 -3.14 6.67 -21.29
N SER A 151 -2.21 6.26 -22.15
CA SER A 151 -1.16 7.15 -22.69
C SER A 151 -1.66 8.00 -23.86
N GLY A 152 -2.67 7.51 -24.60
CA GLY A 152 -3.09 8.09 -25.87
C GLY A 152 -2.04 7.98 -26.97
N SER A 153 -0.95 7.23 -26.74
CA SER A 153 0.17 7.08 -27.67
C SER A 153 0.09 5.77 -28.44
N THR A 154 0.51 5.79 -29.69
CA THR A 154 0.70 4.61 -30.55
C THR A 154 2.16 4.25 -30.73
N GLU A 155 3.07 4.97 -30.07
CA GLU A 155 4.51 4.74 -30.14
C GLU A 155 4.89 3.38 -29.55
N PRO A 156 5.55 2.50 -30.33
CA PRO A 156 5.86 1.13 -29.89
C PRO A 156 6.65 1.08 -28.57
N ILE A 157 7.62 2.00 -28.38
CA ILE A 157 8.44 2.06 -27.15
C ILE A 157 7.58 2.37 -25.92
N VAL A 158 6.57 3.22 -26.05
CA VAL A 158 5.66 3.57 -24.94
C VAL A 158 4.82 2.37 -24.56
N LEU A 159 4.24 1.69 -25.57
CA LEU A 159 3.38 0.53 -25.36
C LEU A 159 4.15 -0.64 -24.78
N GLU A 160 5.30 -0.98 -25.37
CA GLU A 160 6.15 -2.08 -24.92
C GLU A 160 6.63 -1.88 -23.48
N ASN A 161 7.21 -0.72 -23.17
CA ASN A 161 7.71 -0.45 -21.83
C ASN A 161 6.60 -0.46 -20.79
N GLY A 162 5.44 0.12 -21.08
CA GLY A 162 4.29 0.10 -20.19
C GLY A 162 3.75 -1.31 -19.97
N ALA A 163 3.55 -2.07 -21.04
CA ALA A 163 3.07 -3.45 -20.98
C ALA A 163 4.05 -4.36 -20.22
N ARG A 164 5.35 -4.25 -20.52
CA ARG A 164 6.40 -5.01 -19.81
C ARG A 164 6.38 -4.73 -18.30
N TYR A 165 6.27 -3.46 -17.90
CA TYR A 165 6.15 -3.12 -16.47
C TYR A 165 4.97 -3.83 -15.82
N LEU A 166 3.79 -3.79 -16.43
CA LEU A 166 2.58 -4.42 -15.88
C LEU A 166 2.69 -5.95 -15.82
N LEU A 167 3.14 -6.57 -16.90
CA LEU A 167 3.29 -8.03 -17.00
C LEU A 167 4.31 -8.60 -15.98
N TRP A 168 5.42 -7.91 -15.78
CA TRP A 168 6.44 -8.34 -14.81
C TRP A 168 6.04 -8.09 -13.35
N ASN A 169 5.23 -7.07 -13.10
CA ASN A 169 4.78 -6.75 -11.73
C ASN A 169 3.54 -7.56 -11.31
N ALA A 170 2.65 -7.93 -12.24
CA ALA A 170 1.40 -8.61 -11.93
C ALA A 170 1.57 -9.90 -11.09
N PRO A 171 2.55 -10.80 -11.36
CA PRO A 171 2.76 -12.00 -10.54
C PRO A 171 3.12 -11.70 -9.08
N PHE A 172 3.66 -10.50 -8.80
CA PHE A 172 4.04 -10.09 -7.45
C PHE A 172 2.92 -9.38 -6.68
N TYR A 173 1.73 -9.23 -7.25
CA TYR A 173 0.59 -8.64 -6.53
C TYR A 173 0.14 -9.48 -5.33
N ALA A 174 0.34 -10.80 -5.36
CA ALA A 174 0.13 -11.62 -4.17
C ALA A 174 1.10 -11.23 -3.03
N VAL A 175 2.37 -11.00 -3.37
CA VAL A 175 3.40 -10.56 -2.42
C VAL A 175 3.04 -9.17 -1.87
N LEU A 176 2.64 -8.24 -2.75
CA LEU A 176 2.18 -6.91 -2.36
C LEU A 176 0.94 -6.99 -1.44
N GLY A 177 -0.02 -7.85 -1.75
CA GLY A 177 -1.21 -8.04 -0.92
C GLY A 177 -0.87 -8.57 0.47
N VAL A 178 0.01 -9.57 0.56
CA VAL A 178 0.52 -10.08 1.85
C VAL A 178 1.25 -8.98 2.62
N LEU A 179 2.08 -8.20 1.94
CA LEU A 179 2.79 -7.05 2.52
C LEU A 179 1.82 -6.04 3.14
N LEU A 180 0.84 -5.58 2.36
CA LEU A 180 -0.13 -4.57 2.80
C LEU A 180 -0.97 -5.09 3.97
N CYS A 181 -1.55 -6.29 3.85
CA CYS A 181 -2.35 -6.89 4.91
C CYS A 181 -1.56 -7.06 6.20
N THR A 182 -0.32 -7.55 6.11
CA THR A 182 0.53 -7.76 7.30
C THR A 182 0.94 -6.43 7.94
N ARG A 183 1.30 -5.42 7.14
CA ARG A 183 1.65 -4.08 7.61
C ARG A 183 0.49 -3.44 8.38
N TYR A 184 -0.70 -3.43 7.80
CA TYR A 184 -1.89 -2.86 8.44
C TYR A 184 -2.34 -3.66 9.66
N ALA A 185 -2.21 -4.99 9.62
CA ALA A 185 -2.49 -5.83 10.79
C ALA A 185 -1.56 -5.54 11.96
N LEU A 186 -0.25 -5.41 11.74
CA LEU A 186 0.71 -5.05 12.78
C LEU A 186 0.42 -3.67 13.38
N GLN A 187 0.06 -2.68 12.55
CA GLN A 187 -0.39 -1.37 13.03
C GLN A 187 -1.64 -1.49 13.91
N SER A 188 -2.61 -2.30 13.52
CA SER A 188 -3.83 -2.58 14.28
C SER A 188 -3.57 -3.33 15.59
N LEU A 189 -2.49 -4.10 15.64
CA LEU A 189 -1.98 -4.72 16.86
C LEU A 189 -1.15 -3.76 17.73
N GLY A 190 -1.09 -2.47 17.37
CA GLY A 190 -0.40 -1.42 18.15
C GLY A 190 1.10 -1.36 17.92
N GLN A 191 1.63 -2.09 16.94
CA GLN A 191 3.04 -2.00 16.57
C GLN A 191 3.29 -0.69 15.81
N LYS A 192 4.11 0.19 16.38
CA LYS A 192 4.39 1.53 15.81
C LYS A 192 5.67 1.56 14.99
N VAL A 193 6.71 0.90 15.50
CA VAL A 193 8.07 1.02 14.98
C VAL A 193 8.37 -0.06 13.93
N LEU A 194 7.93 -1.29 14.16
CA LEU A 194 8.24 -2.41 13.26
C LEU A 194 7.67 -2.23 11.84
N PRO A 195 6.42 -1.76 11.63
CA PRO A 195 5.94 -1.41 10.29
C PRO A 195 6.73 -0.26 9.64
N LEU A 196 7.23 0.71 10.43
CA LEU A 196 8.04 1.82 9.94
C LEU A 196 9.35 1.32 9.31
N PHE A 197 10.02 0.33 9.91
CA PHE A 197 11.23 -0.26 9.33
C PHE A 197 11.03 -0.85 7.95
N SER A 198 9.84 -1.38 7.64
CA SER A 198 9.53 -1.84 6.29
C SER A 198 9.60 -0.71 5.24
N SER A 199 9.19 0.51 5.60
CA SER A 199 9.30 1.67 4.71
C SER A 199 10.75 2.15 4.56
N VAL A 200 11.58 1.98 5.59
CA VAL A 200 13.03 2.23 5.47
C VAL A 200 13.68 1.24 4.49
N ILE A 201 13.30 -0.05 4.55
CA ILE A 201 13.76 -1.06 3.57
C ILE A 201 13.37 -0.63 2.15
N GLU A 202 12.14 -0.12 1.98
CA GLU A 202 11.67 0.39 0.69
C GLU A 202 12.52 1.55 0.18
N LEU A 203 12.75 2.56 1.01
CA LEU A 203 13.56 3.73 0.65
C LEU A 203 14.99 3.33 0.29
N VAL A 204 15.64 2.56 1.15
CA VAL A 204 17.03 2.10 0.94
C VAL A 204 17.12 1.26 -0.34
N GLY A 205 16.16 0.35 -0.55
CA GLY A 205 16.07 -0.44 -1.78
C GLY A 205 15.97 0.43 -3.02
N LYS A 206 15.06 1.41 -3.03
CA LYS A 206 14.90 2.35 -4.16
C LYS A 206 16.18 3.17 -4.41
N VAL A 207 16.84 3.66 -3.36
CA VAL A 207 18.13 4.38 -3.48
C VAL A 207 19.19 3.48 -4.13
N ILE A 208 19.33 2.23 -3.67
CA ILE A 208 20.29 1.26 -4.25
C ILE A 208 19.96 1.01 -5.73
N PHE A 209 18.68 0.81 -6.06
CA PHE A 209 18.29 0.60 -7.46
C PHE A 209 18.62 1.79 -8.34
N VAL A 210 18.35 3.01 -7.88
CA VAL A 210 18.62 4.25 -8.64
C VAL A 210 20.13 4.46 -8.84
N LEU A 211 20.93 4.23 -7.81
CA LEU A 211 22.37 4.53 -7.89
C LEU A 211 23.20 3.42 -8.55
N VAL A 212 22.79 2.16 -8.39
CA VAL A 212 23.60 1.01 -8.82
C VAL A 212 23.01 0.28 -10.02
N PHE A 213 21.71 -0.01 -10.02
CA PHE A 213 21.11 -0.87 -11.02
C PHE A 213 20.57 -0.11 -12.24
N ILE A 214 19.94 1.04 -12.07
CA ILE A 214 19.41 1.82 -13.21
C ILE A 214 20.52 2.25 -14.17
N PRO A 215 21.72 2.72 -13.74
CA PRO A 215 22.79 3.06 -14.67
C PRO A 215 23.28 1.87 -15.51
N LYS A 216 23.18 0.65 -15.00
CA LYS A 216 23.65 -0.57 -15.68
C LYS A 216 22.57 -1.24 -16.53
N PHE A 217 21.36 -1.35 -16.02
CA PHE A 217 20.27 -2.14 -16.61
C PHE A 217 19.12 -1.29 -17.12
N GLN A 218 19.22 0.03 -17.00
CA GLN A 218 18.23 1.01 -17.47
C GLN A 218 16.81 0.67 -17.02
N TYR A 219 15.82 0.66 -17.93
CA TYR A 219 14.42 0.44 -17.60
C TYR A 219 14.13 -0.97 -17.03
N ASN A 220 14.95 -1.97 -17.35
CA ASN A 220 14.81 -3.29 -16.74
C ASN A 220 15.01 -3.26 -15.23
N ALA A 221 15.93 -2.42 -14.73
CA ALA A 221 16.08 -2.23 -13.30
C ALA A 221 14.84 -1.57 -12.67
N VAL A 222 14.21 -0.63 -13.36
CA VAL A 222 12.97 0.01 -12.89
C VAL A 222 11.84 -1.01 -12.74
N ILE A 223 11.68 -1.90 -13.74
CA ILE A 223 10.65 -2.95 -13.73
C ILE A 223 10.83 -3.88 -12.52
N LEU A 224 12.05 -4.27 -12.20
CA LEU A 224 12.35 -5.23 -11.13
C LEU A 224 12.47 -4.59 -9.74
N CYS A 225 12.59 -3.27 -9.67
CA CYS A 225 12.82 -2.54 -8.42
C CYS A 225 11.73 -2.84 -7.38
N GLU A 226 10.47 -2.59 -7.72
CA GLU A 226 9.36 -2.76 -6.79
C GLU A 226 9.12 -4.23 -6.40
N PRO A 227 9.05 -5.21 -7.33
CA PRO A 227 8.89 -6.62 -6.99
C PRO A 227 9.94 -7.16 -6.01
N ILE A 228 11.20 -6.84 -6.24
CA ILE A 228 12.29 -7.29 -5.37
C ILE A 228 12.16 -6.67 -3.98
N ILE A 229 11.90 -5.38 -3.92
CA ILE A 229 11.71 -4.67 -2.63
C ILE A 229 10.51 -5.22 -1.88
N TRP A 230 9.38 -5.50 -2.56
CA TRP A 230 8.20 -6.10 -1.93
C TRP A 230 8.51 -7.47 -1.31
N CYS A 231 9.34 -8.30 -1.96
CA CYS A 231 9.75 -9.59 -1.40
C CYS A 231 10.51 -9.41 -0.07
N PHE A 232 11.48 -8.50 -0.02
CA PHE A 232 12.23 -8.23 1.21
C PHE A 232 11.35 -7.66 2.31
N MET A 233 10.49 -6.69 1.98
CA MET A 233 9.57 -6.09 2.95
C MET A 233 8.57 -7.12 3.48
N THR A 234 8.04 -7.98 2.59
CA THR A 234 7.09 -9.03 2.98
C THR A 234 7.75 -10.04 3.90
N ALA A 235 8.95 -10.52 3.54
CA ALA A 235 9.70 -11.45 4.38
C ALA A 235 9.92 -10.87 5.79
N TYR A 236 10.35 -9.61 5.88
CA TYR A 236 10.52 -8.91 7.15
C TYR A 236 9.21 -8.82 7.94
N LEU A 237 8.13 -8.30 7.33
CA LEU A 237 6.85 -8.10 8.02
C LEU A 237 6.19 -9.40 8.43
N VAL A 238 6.27 -10.45 7.62
CA VAL A 238 5.76 -11.77 7.97
C VAL A 238 6.56 -12.36 9.14
N ALA A 239 7.89 -12.23 9.14
CA ALA A 239 8.71 -12.65 10.26
C ALA A 239 8.30 -11.93 11.56
N VAL A 240 8.10 -10.61 11.51
CA VAL A 240 7.60 -9.82 12.65
C VAL A 240 6.23 -10.30 13.11
N TYR A 241 5.31 -10.55 12.17
CA TYR A 241 3.95 -11.00 12.47
C TYR A 241 3.93 -12.39 13.14
N LEU A 242 4.79 -13.31 12.71
CA LEU A 242 4.91 -14.64 13.30
C LEU A 242 5.49 -14.61 14.74
N HIS A 243 6.16 -13.52 15.10
CA HIS A 243 6.67 -13.30 16.47
C HIS A 243 5.75 -12.40 17.31
N GLU A 244 4.58 -12.02 16.80
CA GLU A 244 3.63 -11.18 17.54
C GLU A 244 2.99 -11.96 18.70
N PRO A 245 3.24 -11.57 19.96
CA PRO A 245 2.81 -12.35 21.13
C PRO A 245 1.29 -12.50 21.26
N PHE A 246 0.52 -11.50 20.81
CA PHE A 246 -0.93 -11.59 20.84
C PHE A 246 -1.46 -12.67 19.89
N VAL A 247 -0.85 -12.81 18.71
CA VAL A 247 -1.30 -13.77 17.69
C VAL A 247 -0.71 -15.15 17.92
N PHE A 248 0.58 -15.21 18.29
CA PHE A 248 1.33 -16.43 18.54
C PHE A 248 1.98 -16.38 19.92
N PRO A 249 1.23 -16.70 21.01
CA PRO A 249 1.78 -16.70 22.35
C PRO A 249 2.93 -17.72 22.42
N LYS A 250 4.07 -17.27 22.95
CA LYS A 250 5.16 -18.19 23.28
C LYS A 250 4.65 -19.12 24.38
N LYS A 251 4.74 -20.41 24.14
CA LYS A 251 4.50 -21.44 25.17
C LYS A 251 5.52 -21.36 26.30
#